data_036e6aab9a67794764301e4e07af815b
#
_entry.id   036e6aab9a67794764301e4e07af815b
#
_cell.length_a   1.000
_cell.length_b   1.000
_cell.length_c   1.000
_cell.angle_alpha   90.00
_cell.angle_beta   90.00
_cell.angle_gamma   90.00
#
_symmetry.space_group_name_H-M   'P 1'
#
loop_
_entity.id
_entity.type
_entity.pdbx_description
1 polymer ?
#
loop_
_entity_poly.entity_id
_entity_poly.type
_entity_poly.pdbx_seq_one_letter_code
_entity_poly.pdbx_strand_id
1 'polypeptide(L)'
;RRFYYKTMDGELAAIDTSAERYRELWCTDLGWGYEYNSCPAFVRDGVVYVAGRHGTVAAVGEDGTLLWSVKCCNSGGNDFAQAPDGSLWTTFAEGKVFRIP
;
A
#
# COMPACT_ATOMS: atom_id res chain seq x y z
N ARG A 1 -3.97 -17.65 -4.99
CA ARG A 1 -3.93 -16.80 -3.80
C ARG A 1 -2.83 -15.76 -3.91
N ARG A 2 -3.13 -14.53 -3.59
CA ARG A 2 -2.18 -13.42 -3.75
C ARG A 2 -1.68 -12.89 -2.42
N PHE A 3 -0.44 -12.43 -2.44
CA PHE A 3 0.22 -11.79 -1.32
C PHE A 3 0.91 -10.53 -1.84
N TYR A 4 0.77 -9.42 -1.10
CA TYR A 4 1.33 -8.13 -1.51
C TYR A 4 2.35 -7.67 -0.48
N TYR A 5 3.43 -7.07 -0.95
CA TYR A 5 4.41 -6.48 -0.05
C TYR A 5 5.11 -5.29 -0.69
N LYS A 6 5.55 -4.38 0.16
CA LYS A 6 6.27 -3.20 -0.26
C LYS A 6 7.77 -3.45 -0.08
N THR A 7 8.55 -3.09 -1.09
CA THR A 7 10.00 -3.27 -1.06
C THR A 7 10.70 -2.03 -0.52
N MET A 8 11.98 -2.18 -0.16
CA MET A 8 12.81 -1.06 0.28
C MET A 8 13.09 -0.05 -0.84
N ASP A 9 12.84 -0.42 -2.08
CA ASP A 9 13.02 0.48 -3.22
C ASP A 9 11.76 1.28 -3.56
N GLY A 10 10.75 1.21 -2.71
CA GLY A 10 9.50 1.94 -2.93
C GLY A 10 8.63 1.32 -4.01
N GLU A 11 8.68 0.01 -4.13
CA GLU A 11 7.84 -0.75 -5.06
C GLU A 11 6.80 -1.54 -4.29
N LEU A 12 5.66 -1.78 -4.91
CA LEU A 12 4.67 -2.73 -4.43
C LEU A 12 4.69 -3.95 -5.34
N ALA A 13 4.86 -5.13 -4.76
CA ALA A 13 4.90 -6.38 -5.49
C ALA A 13 3.73 -7.26 -5.12
N ALA A 14 3.23 -8.00 -6.11
CA ALA A 14 2.21 -9.04 -5.92
C ALA A 14 2.80 -10.38 -6.29
N ILE A 15 2.59 -11.36 -5.43
CA ILE A 15 3.03 -12.73 -5.71
C ILE A 15 1.86 -13.69 -5.61
N ASP A 16 1.92 -14.72 -6.41
CA ASP A 16 0.98 -15.83 -6.38
C ASP A 16 1.60 -16.96 -5.54
N THR A 17 0.91 -17.34 -4.48
CA THR A 17 1.36 -18.40 -3.57
C THR A 17 0.62 -19.71 -3.75
N SER A 18 -0.17 -19.83 -4.82
CA SER A 18 -0.95 -21.04 -5.07
C SER A 18 -0.14 -22.20 -5.66
N ALA A 19 1.06 -21.91 -6.20
CA ALA A 19 1.95 -22.91 -6.76
C ALA A 19 2.97 -23.38 -5.71
N GLU A 20 3.74 -24.42 -6.02
CA GLU A 20 4.80 -24.92 -5.14
C GLU A 20 5.87 -23.88 -4.86
N ARG A 21 6.12 -23.02 -5.83
CA ARG A 21 7.00 -21.86 -5.65
C ARG A 21 6.16 -20.61 -5.80
N TYR A 22 6.54 -19.56 -5.10
CA TYR A 22 5.90 -18.28 -5.36
C TYR A 22 6.30 -17.77 -6.74
N ARG A 23 5.41 -17.01 -7.35
CA ARG A 23 5.64 -16.40 -8.65
C ARG A 23 5.23 -14.92 -8.56
N GLU A 24 6.15 -14.04 -8.95
CA GLU A 24 5.83 -12.61 -9.00
C GLU A 24 4.85 -12.36 -10.15
N LEU A 25 3.74 -11.74 -9.84
CA LEU A 25 2.73 -11.36 -10.83
C LEU A 25 3.04 -10.01 -11.44
N TRP A 26 3.42 -9.07 -10.60
CA TRP A 26 3.84 -7.74 -11.02
C TRP A 26 4.61 -7.07 -9.89
N CYS A 27 5.38 -6.04 -10.27
CA CYS A 27 6.10 -5.20 -9.34
C CYS A 27 5.99 -3.76 -9.86
N THR A 28 5.35 -2.89 -9.08
CA THR A 28 5.03 -1.54 -9.48
C THR A 28 5.86 -0.54 -8.70
N ASP A 29 6.59 0.31 -9.40
CA ASP A 29 7.34 1.41 -8.78
C ASP A 29 6.35 2.49 -8.36
N LEU A 30 6.33 2.81 -7.06
CA LEU A 30 5.44 3.83 -6.51
C LEU A 30 6.00 5.24 -6.69
N GLY A 31 7.25 5.35 -7.11
CA GLY A 31 7.91 6.64 -7.28
C GLY A 31 8.42 7.24 -5.97
N TRP A 32 8.43 6.47 -4.90
CA TRP A 32 8.82 6.97 -3.57
C TRP A 32 10.31 6.85 -3.29
N GLY A 33 11.03 6.05 -4.05
CA GLY A 33 12.44 5.75 -3.80
C GLY A 33 12.61 4.88 -2.56
N TYR A 34 13.72 5.06 -1.86
CA TYR A 34 14.03 4.26 -0.69
C TYR A 34 12.90 4.33 0.35
N GLU A 35 12.45 3.18 0.79
CA GLU A 35 11.28 3.05 1.65
C GLU A 35 11.53 1.97 2.71
N TYR A 36 11.38 2.31 3.99
CA TYR A 36 11.56 1.33 5.09
C TYR A 36 10.36 1.27 6.02
N ASN A 37 9.28 1.96 5.70
CA ASN A 37 8.07 1.95 6.52
C ASN A 37 7.39 0.59 6.43
N SER A 38 7.00 0.04 7.58
CA SER A 38 6.46 -1.31 7.67
C SER A 38 4.93 -1.38 7.60
N CYS A 39 4.26 -0.28 7.23
CA CYS A 39 2.81 -0.30 7.10
C CYS A 39 2.38 -1.38 6.09
N PRO A 40 1.55 -2.35 6.52
CA PRO A 40 1.13 -3.42 5.62
C PRO A 40 0.22 -2.90 4.51
N ALA A 41 0.22 -3.59 3.38
CA ALA A 41 -0.73 -3.32 2.31
C ALA A 41 -2.14 -3.77 2.75
N PHE A 42 -3.15 -3.05 2.30
CA PHE A 42 -4.55 -3.36 2.58
C PHE A 42 -5.33 -3.46 1.26
N VAL A 43 -6.11 -4.53 1.12
CA VAL A 43 -6.88 -4.77 -0.10
C VAL A 43 -8.36 -4.51 0.16
N ARG A 44 -8.97 -3.70 -0.71
CA ARG A 44 -10.42 -3.45 -0.67
C ARG A 44 -10.92 -3.36 -2.11
N ASP A 45 -11.88 -4.19 -2.46
CA ASP A 45 -12.58 -4.16 -3.76
C ASP A 45 -11.59 -4.18 -4.96
N GLY A 46 -10.60 -5.06 -4.89
CA GLY A 46 -9.64 -5.24 -5.97
C GLY A 46 -8.56 -4.17 -6.06
N VAL A 47 -8.50 -3.25 -5.09
CA VAL A 47 -7.50 -2.19 -5.04
C VAL A 47 -6.60 -2.41 -3.83
N VAL A 48 -5.30 -2.29 -4.05
CA VAL A 48 -4.29 -2.45 -3.01
C VAL A 48 -3.83 -1.07 -2.57
N TYR A 49 -3.96 -0.79 -1.28
CA TYR A 49 -3.57 0.49 -0.68
C TYR A 49 -2.31 0.32 0.15
N VAL A 50 -1.38 1.25 0.02
CA VAL A 50 -0.12 1.24 0.78
C VAL A 50 0.19 2.64 1.29
N ALA A 51 0.91 2.73 2.40
CA ALA A 51 1.41 3.98 2.94
C ALA A 51 2.92 3.90 3.13
N GLY A 52 3.59 5.03 2.99
CA GLY A 52 5.03 5.12 3.04
C GLY A 52 5.56 5.99 4.16
N ARG A 53 6.88 6.08 4.26
CA ARG A 53 7.58 6.74 5.37
C ARG A 53 7.46 8.27 5.37
N HIS A 54 7.11 8.86 4.24
CA HIS A 54 7.00 10.32 4.10
C HIS A 54 5.56 10.80 3.99
N GLY A 55 4.62 10.08 4.61
CA GLY A 55 3.22 10.47 4.58
C GLY A 55 2.57 10.24 3.23
N THR A 56 3.12 9.36 2.42
CA THR A 56 2.60 9.02 1.12
C THR A 56 1.57 7.90 1.22
N VAL A 57 0.55 7.96 0.37
CA VAL A 57 -0.47 6.91 0.25
C VAL A 57 -0.66 6.66 -1.24
N ALA A 58 -0.75 5.41 -1.62
CA ALA A 58 -0.98 5.02 -3.01
C ALA A 58 -2.04 3.94 -3.12
N ALA A 59 -2.72 3.93 -4.25
CA ALA A 59 -3.67 2.89 -4.63
C ALA A 59 -3.18 2.24 -5.92
N VAL A 60 -3.14 0.91 -5.94
CA VAL A 60 -2.66 0.12 -7.06
C VAL A 60 -3.74 -0.88 -7.42
N GLY A 61 -4.10 -0.96 -8.69
CA GLY A 61 -5.07 -1.94 -9.17
C GLY A 61 -4.53 -3.36 -9.09
N GLU A 62 -5.42 -4.33 -9.16
CA GLU A 62 -5.01 -5.73 -9.06
C GLU A 62 -4.16 -6.23 -10.23
N ASP A 63 -4.09 -5.46 -11.32
CA ASP A 63 -3.18 -5.72 -12.44
C ASP A 63 -1.82 -5.02 -12.30
N GLY A 64 -1.59 -4.31 -11.20
CA GLY A 64 -0.35 -3.59 -10.96
C GLY A 64 -0.35 -2.15 -11.43
N THR A 65 -1.45 -1.65 -11.97
CA THR A 65 -1.54 -0.26 -12.43
C THR A 65 -1.58 0.69 -11.24
N LEU A 66 -0.68 1.65 -11.17
CA LEU A 66 -0.71 2.71 -10.17
C LEU A 66 -1.89 3.64 -10.49
N LEU A 67 -2.90 3.63 -9.62
CA LEU A 67 -4.10 4.42 -9.81
C LEU A 67 -3.90 5.87 -9.36
N TRP A 68 -3.33 6.05 -8.19
CA TRP A 68 -2.96 7.36 -7.68
C TRP A 68 -1.94 7.23 -6.56
N SER A 69 -1.23 8.33 -6.33
CA SER A 69 -0.30 8.47 -5.21
C SER A 69 -0.37 9.91 -4.72
N VAL A 70 -0.49 10.10 -3.41
CA VAL A 70 -0.57 11.42 -2.80
C VAL A 70 0.33 11.47 -1.58
N LYS A 71 0.74 12.68 -1.22
CA LYS A 71 1.49 12.94 0.01
C LYS A 71 0.60 13.76 0.93
N CYS A 72 0.27 13.24 2.10
CA CYS A 72 -0.60 13.96 3.05
C CYS A 72 0.16 14.59 4.21
N CYS A 73 1.35 14.12 4.53
CA CYS A 73 2.15 14.65 5.63
C CYS A 73 3.62 14.25 5.47
N ASN A 74 4.41 14.28 6.55
CA ASN A 74 5.86 14.03 6.48
C ASN A 74 6.32 12.84 7.33
N SER A 75 5.39 12.06 7.88
CA SER A 75 5.74 10.92 8.74
C SER A 75 5.21 9.61 8.17
N GLY A 76 5.68 8.50 8.71
CA GLY A 76 5.30 7.18 8.23
C GLY A 76 3.89 6.76 8.60
N GLY A 77 3.27 5.99 7.74
CA GLY A 77 1.97 5.39 7.98
C GLY A 77 2.05 4.25 8.98
N ASN A 78 1.02 4.07 9.78
CA ASN A 78 0.97 3.01 10.79
C ASN A 78 0.29 1.76 10.26
N ASP A 79 -0.99 1.86 9.93
CA ASP A 79 -1.77 0.72 9.47
C ASP A 79 -3.05 1.24 8.83
N PHE A 80 -3.76 0.36 8.14
CA PHE A 80 -5.08 0.65 7.59
C PHE A 80 -6.14 -0.07 8.41
N ALA A 81 -7.28 0.58 8.59
CA ALA A 81 -8.46 -0.02 9.19
C ALA A 81 -9.67 0.32 8.35
N GLN A 82 -10.57 -0.63 8.20
CA GLN A 82 -11.82 -0.41 7.48
C GLN A 82 -12.95 -0.17 8.47
N ALA A 83 -13.64 0.95 8.29
CA ALA A 83 -14.78 1.31 9.11
C ALA A 83 -16.03 0.53 8.67
N PRO A 84 -17.08 0.46 9.52
CA PRO A 84 -18.32 -0.23 9.16
C PRO A 84 -19.00 0.29 7.89
N ASP A 85 -18.79 1.56 7.54
CA ASP A 85 -19.33 2.14 6.32
C ASP A 85 -18.50 1.80 5.07
N GLY A 86 -17.41 1.02 5.21
CA GLY A 86 -16.54 0.63 4.12
C GLY A 86 -15.37 1.56 3.87
N SER A 87 -15.34 2.74 4.49
CA SER A 87 -14.22 3.66 4.32
C SER A 87 -12.94 3.09 4.93
N LEU A 88 -11.80 3.40 4.31
CA LEU A 88 -10.49 3.05 4.84
C LEU A 88 -9.87 4.25 5.55
N TRP A 89 -9.19 3.96 6.63
CA TRP A 89 -8.52 4.98 7.44
C TRP A 89 -7.10 4.54 7.70
N THR A 90 -6.17 5.48 7.56
CA THR A 90 -4.80 5.26 8.00
C THR A 90 -4.33 6.46 8.78
N THR A 91 -3.46 6.23 9.77
CA THR A 91 -2.89 7.28 10.60
C THR A 91 -1.40 7.36 10.39
N PHE A 92 -0.83 8.50 10.70
CA PHE A 92 0.60 8.75 10.55
C PHE A 92 1.20 9.14 11.89
N ALA A 93 2.50 8.90 12.04
CA ALA A 93 3.20 9.05 13.32
C ALA A 93 3.07 10.47 13.90
N GLU A 94 2.94 11.48 13.07
CA GLU A 94 2.79 12.88 13.54
C GLU A 94 1.34 13.25 13.90
N GLY A 95 0.43 12.28 13.90
CA GLY A 95 -0.96 12.53 14.31
C GLY A 95 -1.89 12.92 13.18
N LYS A 96 -1.50 12.74 11.94
CA LYS A 96 -2.36 12.98 10.78
C LYS A 96 -3.19 11.75 10.48
N VAL A 97 -4.35 11.97 9.87
CA VAL A 97 -5.30 10.92 9.49
C VAL A 97 -5.66 11.10 8.03
N PHE A 98 -5.71 10.00 7.30
CA PHE A 98 -6.09 9.98 5.89
C PHE A 98 -7.27 9.03 5.71
N ARG A 99 -8.34 9.52 5.08
CA ARG A 99 -9.55 8.74 4.86
C ARG A 99 -9.78 8.51 3.38
N ILE A 100 -10.09 7.28 3.01
CA ILE A 100 -10.47 6.89 1.65
C ILE A 100 -11.94 6.46 1.70
N PRO A 101 -12.84 7.25 1.09
CA PRO A 101 -14.27 6.95 1.11
C PRO A 101 -14.63 5.59 0.55
#